data_da1c69b9dcb57112b83770f639a244eb
#
_entry.id   da1c69b9dcb57112b83770f639a244eb
#
_cell.length_a   1.000
_cell.length_b   1.000
_cell.length_c   1.000
_cell.angle_alpha   90.00
_cell.angle_beta   90.00
_cell.angle_gamma   90.00
#
_symmetry.space_group_name_H-M   'P 1'
#
loop_
_entity.id
_entity.type
_entity.pdbx_description
1 polymer ?
#
loop_
_entity_poly.entity_id
_entity_poly.type
_entity_poly.pdbx_seq_one_letter_code
_entity_poly.pdbx_strand_id
1 'polypeptide(L)'
;IIGRLVGSEMCIRDRLIDSGNAYWCDCSPEDLEEMREQQAAAGKKPMYDGRSRNLGLERSDKTVLRLATPLEGETVVNDLIRGEITFNNSELDDLILLRSDGTPTYHFCNVVDDFDQGVTTVIRGEDHISNTPRQIHIQKALGYPDLEYAHLPLVLGEDKKRLSKRHAATSLNAYKEMGFTKETIIN
;
A
#
# COMPACT_ATOMS: atom_id res chain seq x y z
N ILE A 1 14.26 -14.60 -0.57
CA ILE A 1 13.72 -13.28 -0.95
C ILE A 1 14.31 -12.20 -0.04
N ILE A 2 14.24 -12.31 1.27
CA ILE A 2 14.74 -11.31 2.25
C ILE A 2 16.26 -11.01 2.11
N GLY A 3 17.10 -11.97 1.74
CA GLY A 3 18.56 -11.80 1.68
C GLY A 3 19.07 -10.97 0.50
N ARG A 4 18.27 -10.71 -0.53
CA ARG A 4 18.65 -9.89 -1.71
C ARG A 4 18.34 -8.41 -1.53
N LEU A 5 17.41 -8.10 -0.64
CA LEU A 5 16.93 -6.76 -0.34
C LEU A 5 17.95 -5.90 0.44
N VAL A 6 18.74 -6.49 1.34
CA VAL A 6 19.60 -5.75 2.29
C VAL A 6 20.66 -4.84 1.62
N GLY A 7 21.15 -5.17 0.43
CA GLY A 7 22.10 -4.33 -0.31
C GLY A 7 21.45 -3.28 -1.21
N SER A 8 20.32 -3.62 -1.84
CA SER A 8 19.58 -2.72 -2.73
C SER A 8 18.73 -1.71 -1.96
N GLU A 9 18.18 -2.09 -0.79
CA GLU A 9 17.38 -1.20 0.07
C GLU A 9 18.16 0.01 0.58
N MET A 10 19.43 -0.15 0.91
CA MET A 10 20.26 1.00 1.32
C MET A 10 20.37 2.01 0.18
N CYS A 11 20.62 1.57 -1.04
CA CYS A 11 20.71 2.46 -2.20
C CYS A 11 19.36 3.08 -2.55
N ILE A 12 18.27 2.30 -2.45
CA ILE A 12 16.90 2.78 -2.72
C ILE A 12 16.48 3.83 -1.70
N ARG A 13 16.73 3.56 -0.41
CA ARG A 13 16.47 4.50 0.68
C ARG A 13 17.20 5.82 0.49
N ASP A 14 18.51 5.76 0.26
CA ASP A 14 19.36 6.95 0.11
C ASP A 14 18.89 7.79 -1.08
N ARG A 15 18.57 7.15 -2.21
CA ARG A 15 17.99 7.84 -3.38
C ARG A 15 16.66 8.54 -3.06
N LEU A 16 15.78 7.93 -2.26
CA LEU A 16 14.52 8.55 -1.87
C LEU A 16 14.73 9.77 -0.97
N ILE A 17 15.70 9.71 -0.06
CA ILE A 17 16.05 10.84 0.82
C ILE A 17 16.71 11.95 0.02
N ASP A 18 17.70 11.65 -0.80
CA ASP A 18 18.44 12.62 -1.61
C ASP A 18 17.54 13.35 -2.60
N SER A 19 16.51 12.68 -3.12
CA SER A 19 15.50 13.27 -3.99
C SER A 19 14.39 14.04 -3.25
N GLY A 20 14.41 14.06 -1.92
CA GLY A 20 13.38 14.69 -1.11
C GLY A 20 12.03 13.96 -1.09
N ASN A 21 11.98 12.73 -1.65
CA ASN A 21 10.77 11.90 -1.69
C ASN A 21 10.53 11.10 -0.40
N ALA A 22 11.49 11.06 0.51
CA ALA A 22 11.34 10.46 1.83
C ALA A 22 12.13 11.24 2.89
N TYR A 23 11.74 11.05 4.15
CA TYR A 23 12.35 11.72 5.29
C TYR A 23 12.24 10.87 6.56
N TRP A 24 13.16 11.11 7.51
CA TRP A 24 13.12 10.47 8.82
C TRP A 24 12.10 11.14 9.73
N CYS A 25 11.37 10.34 10.49
CA CYS A 25 10.36 10.77 11.44
C CYS A 25 10.60 10.08 12.78
N ASP A 26 10.62 10.85 13.85
CA ASP A 26 10.88 10.43 15.23
C ASP A 26 9.61 10.39 16.11
N CYS A 27 8.43 10.62 15.51
CA CYS A 27 7.17 10.55 16.25
C CYS A 27 6.98 9.18 16.90
N SER A 28 6.82 9.18 18.21
CA SER A 28 6.52 7.98 18.98
C SER A 28 5.09 7.46 18.69
N PRO A 29 4.77 6.21 19.04
CA PRO A 29 3.40 5.72 18.99
C PRO A 29 2.42 6.55 19.81
N GLU A 30 2.89 7.06 20.96
CA GLU A 30 2.12 7.92 21.86
C GLU A 30 1.78 9.27 21.21
N ASP A 31 2.78 9.92 20.58
CA ASP A 31 2.56 11.17 19.82
C ASP A 31 1.54 10.99 18.70
N LEU A 32 1.61 9.84 18.01
CA LEU A 32 0.69 9.52 16.92
C LEU A 32 -0.73 9.25 17.42
N GLU A 33 -0.88 8.63 18.58
CA GLU A 33 -2.18 8.39 19.20
C GLU A 33 -2.83 9.69 19.66
N GLU A 34 -2.08 10.55 20.38
CA GLU A 34 -2.54 11.87 20.80
C GLU A 34 -2.97 12.73 19.59
N MET A 35 -2.17 12.73 18.54
CA MET A 35 -2.50 13.44 17.30
C MET A 35 -3.82 12.96 16.69
N ARG A 36 -4.04 11.64 16.63
CA ARG A 36 -5.26 11.05 16.09
C ARG A 36 -6.48 11.37 16.92
N GLU A 37 -6.34 11.34 18.25
CA GLU A 37 -7.41 11.72 19.18
C GLU A 37 -7.80 13.20 19.00
N GLN A 38 -6.83 14.08 18.91
CA GLN A 38 -7.06 15.52 18.68
C GLN A 38 -7.77 15.77 17.34
N GLN A 39 -7.35 15.05 16.28
CA GLN A 39 -7.98 15.15 14.96
C GLN A 39 -9.42 14.62 14.98
N ALA A 40 -9.65 13.47 15.63
CA ALA A 40 -10.98 12.90 15.79
C ALA A 40 -11.92 13.82 16.58
N ALA A 41 -11.43 14.42 17.68
CA ALA A 41 -12.19 15.38 18.46
C ALA A 41 -12.55 16.65 17.65
N ALA A 42 -11.69 17.01 16.68
CA ALA A 42 -11.95 18.13 15.76
C ALA A 42 -12.80 17.73 14.53
N GLY A 43 -13.33 16.49 14.49
CA GLY A 43 -14.11 15.98 13.36
C GLY A 43 -13.31 15.75 12.07
N LYS A 44 -11.99 15.66 12.17
CA LYS A 44 -11.09 15.40 11.05
C LYS A 44 -10.77 13.91 10.96
N LYS A 45 -10.40 13.45 9.77
CA LYS A 45 -9.90 12.10 9.57
C LYS A 45 -8.55 11.92 10.29
N PRO A 46 -8.41 10.94 11.20
CA PRO A 46 -7.15 10.68 11.87
C PRO A 46 -6.07 10.22 10.88
N MET A 47 -4.99 10.99 10.77
CA MET A 47 -3.86 10.70 9.89
C MET A 47 -2.59 11.38 10.41
N TYR A 48 -1.42 10.91 9.97
CA TYR A 48 -0.17 11.58 10.28
C TYR A 48 -0.09 12.94 9.57
N ASP A 49 0.29 13.98 10.29
CA ASP A 49 0.22 15.38 9.83
C ASP A 49 1.48 15.89 9.11
N GLY A 50 2.49 15.06 8.92
CA GLY A 50 3.71 15.44 8.22
C GLY A 50 4.68 16.31 9.00
N ARG A 51 4.51 16.44 10.34
CA ARG A 51 5.29 17.36 11.19
C ARG A 51 6.81 17.20 11.10
N SER A 52 7.31 16.01 10.78
CA SER A 52 8.76 15.74 10.67
C SER A 52 9.34 16.01 9.29
N ARG A 53 8.53 16.39 8.27
CA ARG A 53 8.99 16.53 6.88
C ARG A 53 10.19 17.46 6.69
N ASN A 54 10.22 18.55 7.45
CA ASN A 54 11.19 19.62 7.27
C ASN A 54 12.21 19.72 8.42
N LEU A 55 12.27 18.71 9.29
CA LEU A 55 13.15 18.74 10.47
C LEU A 55 14.59 18.31 10.15
N GLY A 56 14.84 17.72 8.98
CA GLY A 56 16.19 17.26 8.59
C GLY A 56 16.75 16.20 9.55
N LEU A 57 15.87 15.35 10.10
CA LEU A 57 16.27 14.30 11.03
C LEU A 57 17.14 13.26 10.34
N GLU A 58 18.04 12.66 11.09
CA GLU A 58 18.88 11.56 10.65
C GLU A 58 18.34 10.22 11.15
N ARG A 59 18.88 9.14 10.58
CA ARG A 59 18.55 7.77 11.01
C ARG A 59 19.00 7.52 12.45
N SER A 60 18.10 6.96 13.24
CA SER A 60 18.40 6.44 14.59
C SER A 60 17.57 5.16 14.84
N ASP A 61 17.76 4.55 15.99
CA ASP A 61 16.97 3.40 16.48
C ASP A 61 15.50 3.77 16.81
N LYS A 62 15.18 5.06 16.84
CA LYS A 62 13.83 5.58 17.12
C LYS A 62 13.14 6.14 15.91
N THR A 63 13.87 6.40 14.81
CA THR A 63 13.28 7.00 13.61
C THR A 63 12.77 5.97 12.63
N VAL A 64 11.67 6.30 11.95
CA VAL A 64 11.10 5.56 10.83
C VAL A 64 11.26 6.39 9.55
N LEU A 65 11.43 5.72 8.41
CA LEU A 65 11.45 6.41 7.12
C LEU A 65 10.02 6.54 6.59
N ARG A 66 9.59 7.76 6.26
CA ARG A 66 8.29 8.04 5.64
C ARG A 66 8.42 8.55 4.22
N LEU A 67 7.47 8.16 3.39
CA LEU A 67 7.28 8.75 2.06
C LEU A 67 6.76 10.18 2.22
N ALA A 68 7.31 11.13 1.45
CA ALA A 68 6.76 12.47 1.33
C ALA A 68 5.63 12.46 0.28
N THR A 69 4.44 12.05 0.69
CA THR A 69 3.25 11.97 -0.18
C THR A 69 2.84 13.36 -0.65
N PRO A 70 2.47 13.59 -1.92
CA PRO A 70 1.91 14.86 -2.37
C PRO A 70 0.71 15.27 -1.52
N LEU A 71 0.69 16.52 -1.04
CA LEU A 71 -0.37 17.03 -0.15
C LEU A 71 -1.61 17.49 -0.91
N GLU A 72 -1.44 17.83 -2.18
CA GLU A 72 -2.49 18.40 -3.03
C GLU A 72 -2.63 17.61 -4.34
N GLY A 73 -3.72 17.85 -5.05
CA GLY A 73 -4.02 17.20 -6.31
C GLY A 73 -4.66 15.83 -6.12
N GLU A 74 -4.70 15.09 -7.20
CA GLU A 74 -5.40 13.80 -7.28
C GLU A 74 -4.51 12.72 -7.85
N THR A 75 -4.73 11.50 -7.41
CA THR A 75 -4.15 10.28 -8.00
C THR A 75 -5.24 9.53 -8.74
N VAL A 76 -5.14 9.50 -10.06
CA VAL A 76 -6.08 8.80 -10.94
C VAL A 76 -5.53 7.42 -11.27
N VAL A 77 -6.35 6.40 -11.09
CA VAL A 77 -6.08 5.01 -11.43
C VAL A 77 -7.03 4.58 -12.53
N ASN A 78 -6.52 4.30 -13.71
CA ASN A 78 -7.31 3.72 -14.81
C ASN A 78 -7.34 2.21 -14.64
N ASP A 79 -8.33 1.72 -13.87
CA ASP A 79 -8.48 0.30 -13.60
C ASP A 79 -9.15 -0.42 -14.77
N LEU A 80 -8.58 -1.55 -15.20
CA LEU A 80 -9.06 -2.31 -16.37
C LEU A 80 -10.47 -2.91 -16.19
N ILE A 81 -10.94 -3.03 -14.95
CA ILE A 81 -12.24 -3.62 -14.60
C ILE A 81 -13.21 -2.57 -14.07
N ARG A 82 -12.70 -1.69 -13.18
CA ARG A 82 -13.51 -0.69 -12.47
C ARG A 82 -13.61 0.65 -13.22
N GLY A 83 -12.79 0.85 -14.26
CA GLY A 83 -12.68 2.13 -14.92
C GLY A 83 -11.84 3.13 -14.12
N GLU A 84 -12.09 4.40 -14.32
CA GLU A 84 -11.34 5.47 -13.64
C GLU A 84 -11.74 5.57 -12.16
N ILE A 85 -10.73 5.54 -11.29
CA ILE A 85 -10.87 5.73 -9.83
C ILE A 85 -9.96 6.88 -9.42
N THR A 86 -10.53 7.91 -8.84
CA THR A 86 -9.78 9.10 -8.40
C THR A 86 -9.66 9.14 -6.88
N PHE A 87 -8.45 9.42 -6.39
CA PHE A 87 -8.13 9.60 -4.97
C PHE A 87 -7.60 11.00 -4.74
N ASN A 88 -8.15 11.72 -3.77
CA ASN A 88 -7.61 13.01 -3.36
C ASN A 88 -6.34 12.78 -2.52
N ASN A 89 -5.22 13.40 -2.92
CA ASN A 89 -3.95 13.22 -2.24
C ASN A 89 -3.98 13.74 -0.79
N SER A 90 -4.81 14.74 -0.50
CA SER A 90 -4.99 15.24 0.87
C SER A 90 -5.57 14.23 1.86
N GLU A 91 -6.10 13.10 1.35
CA GLU A 91 -6.59 12.00 2.16
C GLU A 91 -5.56 10.90 2.41
N LEU A 92 -4.38 11.03 1.81
CA LEU A 92 -3.28 10.09 1.93
C LEU A 92 -2.24 10.64 2.90
N ASP A 93 -1.94 9.89 3.95
CA ASP A 93 -0.88 10.23 4.90
C ASP A 93 0.51 9.75 4.43
N ASP A 94 1.55 10.27 5.05
CA ASP A 94 2.92 9.86 4.78
C ASP A 94 3.18 8.45 5.28
N LEU A 95 3.17 7.54 4.33
CA LEU A 95 3.33 6.12 4.59
C LEU A 95 4.72 5.81 5.17
N ILE A 96 4.79 4.96 6.18
CA ILE A 96 6.07 4.41 6.64
C ILE A 96 6.59 3.43 5.59
N LEU A 97 7.80 3.68 5.10
CA LEU A 97 8.52 2.80 4.18
C LEU A 97 9.40 1.80 4.93
N LEU A 98 10.18 2.30 5.92
CA LEU A 98 11.03 1.49 6.79
C LEU A 98 10.67 1.74 8.26
N ARG A 99 10.61 0.66 9.03
CA ARG A 99 10.47 0.73 10.49
C ARG A 99 11.79 1.14 11.15
N SER A 100 11.76 1.43 12.44
CA SER A 100 12.95 1.83 13.21
C SER A 100 14.03 0.74 13.25
N ASP A 101 13.64 -0.53 13.22
CA ASP A 101 14.56 -1.67 13.12
C ASP A 101 15.16 -1.84 11.71
N GLY A 102 14.77 -1.00 10.75
CA GLY A 102 15.19 -1.05 9.34
C GLY A 102 14.40 -2.03 8.50
N THR A 103 13.38 -2.72 9.04
CA THR A 103 12.55 -3.61 8.23
C THR A 103 11.60 -2.83 7.33
N PRO A 104 11.50 -3.19 6.04
CA PRO A 104 10.58 -2.53 5.12
C PRO A 104 9.13 -2.89 5.42
N THR A 105 8.23 -1.98 5.07
CA THR A 105 6.80 -2.22 5.16
C THR A 105 6.26 -2.92 3.92
N TYR A 106 5.07 -3.52 4.05
CA TYR A 106 4.41 -4.25 2.98
C TYR A 106 4.34 -3.49 1.65
N HIS A 107 3.92 -2.24 1.68
CA HIS A 107 3.77 -1.45 0.44
C HIS A 107 5.11 -1.19 -0.25
N PHE A 108 6.14 -0.94 0.54
CA PHE A 108 7.47 -0.68 0.01
C PHE A 108 8.07 -1.95 -0.61
N CYS A 109 8.02 -3.09 0.11
CA CYS A 109 8.46 -4.38 -0.44
C CYS A 109 7.73 -4.72 -1.72
N ASN A 110 6.39 -4.59 -1.72
CA ASN A 110 5.58 -4.97 -2.87
C ASN A 110 5.98 -4.19 -4.13
N VAL A 111 6.17 -2.88 -4.02
CA VAL A 111 6.55 -2.05 -5.17
C VAL A 111 7.97 -2.38 -5.68
N VAL A 112 8.91 -2.63 -4.77
CA VAL A 112 10.28 -3.00 -5.16
C VAL A 112 10.34 -4.40 -5.77
N ASP A 113 9.64 -5.36 -5.17
CA ASP A 113 9.58 -6.74 -5.68
C ASP A 113 8.89 -6.81 -7.05
N ASP A 114 7.80 -6.06 -7.25
CA ASP A 114 7.10 -5.99 -8.55
C ASP A 114 8.02 -5.43 -9.64
N PHE A 115 8.77 -4.38 -9.33
CA PHE A 115 9.75 -3.81 -10.26
C PHE A 115 10.88 -4.80 -10.59
N ASP A 116 11.49 -5.42 -9.57
CA ASP A 116 12.60 -6.37 -9.75
C ASP A 116 12.17 -7.62 -10.52
N GLN A 117 10.90 -8.01 -10.44
CA GLN A 117 10.32 -9.14 -11.16
C GLN A 117 9.79 -8.77 -12.56
N GLY A 118 9.82 -7.50 -12.92
CA GLY A 118 9.33 -7.02 -14.21
C GLY A 118 7.81 -7.13 -14.36
N VAL A 119 7.07 -7.00 -13.25
CA VAL A 119 5.60 -6.97 -13.28
C VAL A 119 5.15 -5.74 -14.05
N THR A 120 4.19 -5.93 -14.95
CA THR A 120 3.59 -4.86 -15.76
C THR A 120 2.13 -4.64 -15.45
N THR A 121 1.45 -5.65 -14.93
CA THR A 121 0.01 -5.62 -14.66
C THR A 121 -0.28 -6.28 -13.31
N VAL A 122 -1.01 -5.58 -12.44
CA VAL A 122 -1.42 -6.06 -11.11
C VAL A 122 -2.89 -6.43 -11.13
N ILE A 123 -3.19 -7.73 -11.00
CA ILE A 123 -4.57 -8.26 -10.91
C ILE A 123 -4.80 -8.78 -9.50
N ARG A 124 -5.76 -8.17 -8.77
CA ARG A 124 -6.01 -8.53 -7.36
C ARG A 124 -7.44 -8.23 -6.91
N GLY A 125 -7.80 -8.60 -5.70
CA GLY A 125 -9.12 -8.30 -5.14
C GLY A 125 -9.32 -6.79 -4.87
N GLU A 126 -10.57 -6.34 -4.99
CA GLU A 126 -10.95 -4.93 -4.78
C GLU A 126 -10.71 -4.42 -3.35
N ASP A 127 -10.52 -5.31 -2.38
CA ASP A 127 -10.13 -4.96 -1.02
C ASP A 127 -8.74 -4.27 -0.95
N HIS A 128 -7.97 -4.34 -2.03
CA HIS A 128 -6.68 -3.67 -2.19
C HIS A 128 -6.72 -2.35 -2.97
N ILE A 129 -7.90 -1.90 -3.42
CA ILE A 129 -8.04 -0.62 -4.16
C ILE A 129 -7.42 0.55 -3.39
N SER A 130 -7.67 0.63 -2.07
CA SER A 130 -7.13 1.71 -1.23
C SER A 130 -5.60 1.68 -1.07
N ASN A 131 -4.94 0.57 -1.42
CA ASN A 131 -3.49 0.46 -1.42
C ASN A 131 -2.85 1.06 -2.68
N THR A 132 -3.61 1.08 -3.78
CA THR A 132 -3.12 1.46 -5.10
C THR A 132 -2.50 2.86 -5.15
N PRO A 133 -3.14 3.94 -4.66
CA PRO A 133 -2.55 5.27 -4.72
C PRO A 133 -1.25 5.36 -3.91
N ARG A 134 -1.14 4.64 -2.78
CA ARG A 134 0.09 4.59 -1.97
C ARG A 134 1.23 3.92 -2.72
N GLN A 135 0.96 2.82 -3.41
CA GLN A 135 1.94 2.10 -4.23
C GLN A 135 2.38 2.93 -5.44
N ILE A 136 1.46 3.61 -6.11
CA ILE A 136 1.75 4.54 -7.20
C ILE A 136 2.69 5.67 -6.74
N HIS A 137 2.47 6.23 -5.55
CA HIS A 137 3.37 7.27 -5.03
C HIS A 137 4.77 6.73 -4.74
N ILE A 138 4.91 5.50 -4.24
CA ILE A 138 6.22 4.86 -4.08
C ILE A 138 6.88 4.63 -5.45
N GLN A 139 6.15 4.11 -6.43
CA GLN A 139 6.64 3.90 -7.80
C GLN A 139 7.18 5.20 -8.40
N LYS A 140 6.39 6.27 -8.34
CA LYS A 140 6.77 7.60 -8.83
C LYS A 140 8.01 8.16 -8.12
N ALA A 141 8.06 8.02 -6.80
CA ALA A 141 9.20 8.47 -5.99
C ALA A 141 10.50 7.72 -6.36
N LEU A 142 10.39 6.46 -6.77
CA LEU A 142 11.50 5.64 -7.24
C LEU A 142 11.83 5.80 -8.72
N GLY A 143 10.98 6.51 -9.48
CA GLY A 143 11.12 6.63 -10.94
C GLY A 143 10.86 5.31 -11.66
N TYR A 144 10.04 4.43 -11.09
CA TYR A 144 9.63 3.18 -11.71
C TYR A 144 8.53 3.40 -12.75
N PRO A 145 8.40 2.52 -13.76
CA PRO A 145 7.35 2.63 -14.75
C PRO A 145 5.95 2.46 -14.12
N ASP A 146 4.95 3.07 -14.73
CA ASP A 146 3.55 2.86 -14.33
C ASP A 146 3.12 1.42 -14.62
N LEU A 147 2.30 0.87 -13.72
CA LEU A 147 1.69 -0.45 -13.86
C LEU A 147 0.23 -0.32 -14.26
N GLU A 148 -0.28 -1.32 -14.97
CA GLU A 148 -1.71 -1.49 -15.16
C GLU A 148 -2.33 -2.16 -13.92
N TYR A 149 -3.55 -1.76 -13.58
CA TYR A 149 -4.28 -2.33 -12.44
C TYR A 149 -5.62 -2.92 -12.87
N ALA A 150 -5.97 -4.05 -12.29
CA ALA A 150 -7.26 -4.72 -12.46
C ALA A 150 -7.77 -5.23 -11.11
N HIS A 151 -8.80 -4.60 -10.57
CA HIS A 151 -9.37 -4.98 -9.28
C HIS A 151 -10.65 -5.80 -9.45
N LEU A 152 -10.54 -7.09 -9.14
CA LEU A 152 -11.64 -8.06 -9.21
C LEU A 152 -12.62 -7.86 -8.04
N PRO A 153 -13.93 -8.01 -8.29
CA PRO A 153 -14.92 -7.98 -7.22
C PRO A 153 -14.68 -9.12 -6.21
N LEU A 154 -15.07 -8.88 -4.97
CA LEU A 154 -15.01 -9.92 -3.95
C LEU A 154 -16.05 -11.00 -4.21
N VAL A 155 -15.65 -12.25 -4.06
CA VAL A 155 -16.61 -13.37 -4.03
C VAL A 155 -17.28 -13.36 -2.66
N LEU A 156 -18.61 -13.27 -2.65
CA LEU A 156 -19.41 -13.21 -1.44
C LEU A 156 -20.05 -14.56 -1.14
N GLY A 157 -20.19 -14.89 0.14
CA GLY A 157 -20.99 -16.02 0.58
C GLY A 157 -22.50 -15.71 0.57
N GLU A 158 -23.31 -16.68 0.96
CA GLU A 158 -24.78 -16.52 1.10
C GLU A 158 -25.18 -15.41 2.10
N ASP A 159 -24.32 -15.19 3.11
CA ASP A 159 -24.45 -14.11 4.11
C ASP A 159 -24.04 -12.73 3.59
N LYS A 160 -23.74 -12.62 2.29
CA LYS A 160 -23.24 -11.41 1.61
C LYS A 160 -21.90 -10.87 2.18
N LYS A 161 -21.20 -11.66 2.98
CA LYS A 161 -19.87 -11.33 3.46
C LYS A 161 -18.80 -11.95 2.55
N ARG A 162 -17.61 -11.37 2.60
CA ARG A 162 -16.45 -11.91 1.85
C ARG A 162 -16.28 -13.40 2.14
N LEU A 163 -16.21 -14.19 1.08
CA LEU A 163 -15.94 -15.62 1.19
C LEU A 163 -14.56 -15.84 1.84
N SER A 164 -14.53 -16.62 2.90
CA SER A 164 -13.29 -16.93 3.64
C SER A 164 -13.13 -18.43 3.79
N LYS A 165 -11.94 -18.88 4.17
CA LYS A 165 -11.63 -20.30 4.43
C LYS A 165 -12.54 -20.96 5.49
N ARG A 166 -13.32 -20.16 6.23
CA ARG A 166 -14.29 -20.64 7.23
C ARG A 166 -15.65 -20.99 6.61
N HIS A 167 -15.89 -20.63 5.35
CA HIS A 167 -17.10 -21.00 4.62
C HIS A 167 -16.89 -22.36 3.97
N ALA A 168 -17.83 -23.27 4.13
CA ALA A 168 -17.67 -24.71 3.85
C ALA A 168 -17.35 -25.09 2.41
N ALA A 169 -17.54 -24.24 1.42
CA ALA A 169 -17.35 -24.56 0.00
C ALA A 169 -16.41 -23.56 -0.71
N THR A 170 -15.14 -23.48 -0.28
CA THR A 170 -14.18 -22.49 -0.85
C THR A 170 -13.12 -23.10 -1.75
N SER A 171 -13.03 -24.41 -1.86
CA SER A 171 -12.06 -25.06 -2.74
C SER A 171 -12.70 -25.44 -4.07
N LEU A 172 -11.93 -25.35 -5.16
CA LEU A 172 -12.36 -25.86 -6.48
C LEU A 172 -12.77 -27.34 -6.42
N ASN A 173 -12.13 -28.12 -5.54
CA ASN A 173 -12.48 -29.54 -5.34
C ASN A 173 -13.90 -29.69 -4.74
N ALA A 174 -14.29 -28.82 -3.80
CA ALA A 174 -15.65 -28.87 -3.24
C ALA A 174 -16.72 -28.61 -4.33
N TYR A 175 -16.50 -27.64 -5.20
CA TYR A 175 -17.42 -27.39 -6.33
C TYR A 175 -17.45 -28.57 -7.31
N LYS A 176 -16.32 -29.22 -7.57
CA LYS A 176 -16.25 -30.42 -8.39
C LYS A 176 -17.05 -31.57 -7.77
N GLU A 177 -16.93 -31.79 -6.46
CA GLU A 177 -17.69 -32.79 -5.70
C GLU A 177 -19.19 -32.51 -5.68
N MET A 178 -19.60 -31.23 -5.72
CA MET A 178 -20.98 -30.81 -5.91
C MET A 178 -21.50 -30.99 -7.34
N GLY A 179 -20.67 -31.45 -8.28
CA GLY A 179 -21.05 -31.71 -9.66
C GLY A 179 -20.99 -30.49 -10.60
N PHE A 180 -20.37 -29.38 -10.18
CA PHE A 180 -20.15 -28.25 -11.09
C PHE A 180 -19.08 -28.59 -12.13
N THR A 181 -19.34 -28.26 -13.38
CA THR A 181 -18.36 -28.36 -14.46
C THR A 181 -17.35 -27.22 -14.39
N LYS A 182 -16.17 -27.42 -14.98
CA LYS A 182 -15.14 -26.37 -15.02
C LYS A 182 -15.62 -25.11 -15.75
N GLU A 183 -16.44 -25.28 -16.79
CA GLU A 183 -17.02 -24.18 -17.57
C GLU A 183 -17.93 -23.33 -16.71
N THR A 184 -18.73 -23.94 -15.84
CA THR A 184 -19.62 -23.25 -14.89
C THR A 184 -18.85 -22.44 -13.85
N ILE A 185 -17.66 -22.92 -13.44
CA ILE A 185 -16.84 -22.25 -12.41
C ILE A 185 -16.03 -21.10 -13.00
N ILE A 186 -15.61 -21.20 -14.26
CA ILE A 186 -14.81 -20.18 -14.95
C ILE A 186 -15.68 -19.02 -15.46
N ASN A 187 -16.95 -19.28 -15.72
CA ASN A 187 -17.90 -18.30 -16.29
C ASN A 187 -18.64 -17.55 -15.19
#